data_9a05ea9a21b8c8614131166549980b7a
#
_entry.id   9a05ea9a21b8c8614131166549980b7a
#
_cell.length_a   1.000
_cell.length_b   1.000
_cell.length_c   1.000
_cell.angle_alpha   90.00
_cell.angle_beta   90.00
_cell.angle_gamma   90.00
#
_symmetry.space_group_name_H-M   'P 1'
#
loop_
_entity.id
_entity.type
_entity.pdbx_description
1 polymer ?
#
loop_
_entity_poly.entity_id
_entity_poly.type
_entity_poly.pdbx_seq_one_letter_code
_entity_poly.pdbx_strand_id
1 'polypeptide(L)'
;VKYYLHFPVKLICFLLFNLCGLNLSAQITFTTYHKKDGDETEQKDSAYFLRTVHVDAKGKDKIYRIEEYYLRNDSIKLNGISKNGRNPFQFQGKKYEFYENGTLKSLENFTDEGELVDSAFYLYPNNKLKMMVFYPSELYKKKLQVKKPIYIVYYDSLLNKTLENGNGRIRFNVEGKEEYEEGKIVNNLREGEWKGWTGKDSFVENYSQDSLLSGTLTKANGAIIQYDSTTYKVNPEYPGGIYKMMTFVARNFDYPKEAMKNGVGGIVEIDFVINKVGEVEDIKVKQDLGFGTGEAGIRVVKKFGKWKPGLRRGEPVRVAYTLPIRLNLR
;
A
#
# COMPACT_ATOMS: atom_id res chain seq x y z
N VAL A 1 -41.46 -1.78 -14.29
CA VAL A 1 -40.12 -1.18 -14.22
C VAL A 1 -39.34 -2.05 -13.26
N LYS A 2 -38.42 -2.88 -13.79
CA LYS A 2 -37.52 -3.76 -13.02
C LYS A 2 -36.26 -2.97 -12.69
N TYR A 3 -35.96 -2.76 -11.41
CA TYR A 3 -34.68 -2.27 -10.94
C TYR A 3 -33.70 -3.45 -10.84
N TYR A 4 -32.65 -3.45 -11.64
CA TYR A 4 -31.48 -4.34 -11.50
C TYR A 4 -30.51 -3.73 -10.50
N LEU A 5 -30.41 -4.31 -9.31
CA LEU A 5 -29.28 -4.07 -8.42
C LEU A 5 -28.07 -4.87 -8.96
N HIS A 6 -27.07 -4.18 -9.48
CA HIS A 6 -25.78 -4.77 -9.76
C HIS A 6 -24.96 -4.85 -8.48
N PHE A 7 -24.85 -6.05 -7.91
CA PHE A 7 -23.80 -6.37 -6.94
C PHE A 7 -22.67 -7.10 -7.70
N PRO A 8 -21.45 -6.55 -7.79
CA PRO A 8 -20.33 -7.26 -8.39
C PRO A 8 -19.54 -8.03 -7.32
N VAL A 9 -20.11 -9.08 -6.76
CA VAL A 9 -19.33 -10.14 -6.10
C VAL A 9 -20.15 -11.43 -6.19
N LYS A 10 -19.74 -12.36 -7.04
CA LYS A 10 -20.24 -13.73 -6.98
C LYS A 10 -19.62 -14.40 -5.74
N LEU A 11 -20.39 -14.42 -4.66
CA LEU A 11 -20.11 -15.20 -3.46
C LEU A 11 -20.32 -16.68 -3.83
N ILE A 12 -19.26 -17.43 -4.07
CA ILE A 12 -19.34 -18.89 -4.17
C ILE A 12 -19.12 -19.44 -2.76
N CYS A 13 -20.24 -19.68 -2.04
CA CYS A 13 -20.21 -20.39 -0.76
C CYS A 13 -20.20 -21.90 -1.05
N PHE A 14 -19.07 -22.56 -0.83
CA PHE A 14 -19.02 -24.02 -0.70
C PHE A 14 -19.25 -24.38 0.77
N LEU A 15 -20.47 -24.84 1.07
CA LEU A 15 -20.82 -25.49 2.35
C LEU A 15 -20.49 -26.99 2.23
N LEU A 16 -19.37 -27.42 2.79
CA LEU A 16 -19.10 -28.83 3.06
C LEU A 16 -19.62 -29.15 4.45
N PHE A 17 -20.78 -29.85 4.53
CA PHE A 17 -21.26 -30.46 5.75
C PHE A 17 -20.50 -31.76 6.02
N ASN A 18 -19.67 -31.80 7.06
CA ASN A 18 -19.21 -33.03 7.68
C ASN A 18 -19.85 -33.14 9.07
N LEU A 19 -20.82 -34.04 9.19
CA LEU A 19 -21.44 -34.42 10.46
C LEU A 19 -20.51 -35.40 11.20
N CYS A 20 -19.67 -34.87 12.05
CA CYS A 20 -19.11 -35.59 13.22
C CYS A 20 -18.60 -34.54 14.18
N GLY A 21 -19.24 -34.44 15.35
CA GLY A 21 -19.02 -33.67 16.57
C GLY A 21 -17.71 -32.87 16.73
N LEU A 22 -17.43 -31.91 15.85
CA LEU A 22 -16.28 -30.99 15.93
C LEU A 22 -16.80 -29.56 15.72
N ASN A 23 -16.29 -28.63 16.53
CA ASN A 23 -16.55 -27.22 16.42
C ASN A 23 -16.48 -26.73 14.96
N LEU A 24 -17.61 -26.47 14.31
CA LEU A 24 -17.70 -25.87 12.98
C LEU A 24 -17.25 -24.41 13.09
N SER A 25 -15.97 -24.14 12.84
CA SER A 25 -15.54 -22.81 12.45
C SER A 25 -15.91 -22.62 10.98
N ALA A 26 -16.88 -21.74 10.69
CA ALA A 26 -17.22 -21.39 9.33
C ALA A 26 -16.03 -20.69 8.68
N GLN A 27 -15.32 -21.38 7.78
CA GLN A 27 -14.26 -20.79 6.98
C GLN A 27 -14.90 -20.06 5.79
N ILE A 28 -14.73 -18.73 5.73
CA ILE A 28 -15.18 -17.91 4.61
C ILE A 28 -14.01 -17.72 3.67
N THR A 29 -14.22 -17.95 2.38
CA THR A 29 -13.20 -17.81 1.35
C THR A 29 -13.66 -16.84 0.28
N PHE A 30 -12.81 -15.87 -0.06
CA PHE A 30 -13.02 -14.94 -1.16
C PHE A 30 -11.95 -15.15 -2.21
N THR A 31 -12.35 -15.09 -3.49
CA THR A 31 -11.45 -15.28 -4.60
C THR A 31 -11.61 -14.14 -5.60
N THR A 32 -10.50 -13.54 -6.03
CA THR A 32 -10.47 -12.45 -6.99
C THR A 32 -9.38 -12.67 -8.05
N TYR A 33 -9.60 -12.14 -9.25
CA TYR A 33 -8.63 -12.20 -10.36
C TYR A 33 -7.87 -10.88 -10.45
N HIS A 34 -6.58 -10.96 -10.76
CA HIS A 34 -5.71 -9.80 -10.81
C HIS A 34 -4.82 -9.80 -12.05
N LYS A 35 -4.58 -8.63 -12.60
CA LYS A 35 -3.58 -8.38 -13.64
C LYS A 35 -2.17 -8.45 -13.06
N LYS A 36 -1.16 -8.37 -13.95
CA LYS A 36 0.26 -8.44 -13.56
C LYS A 36 0.70 -7.29 -12.65
N ASP A 37 0.09 -6.11 -12.80
CA ASP A 37 0.32 -4.92 -11.96
C ASP A 37 -0.38 -4.96 -10.60
N GLY A 38 -1.19 -6.00 -10.36
CA GLY A 38 -1.94 -6.19 -9.10
C GLY A 38 -3.35 -5.64 -9.11
N ASP A 39 -3.78 -4.95 -10.16
CA ASP A 39 -5.14 -4.43 -10.30
C ASP A 39 -6.14 -5.59 -10.43
N GLU A 40 -7.26 -5.47 -9.72
CA GLU A 40 -8.36 -6.43 -9.80
C GLU A 40 -9.06 -6.37 -11.17
N THR A 41 -9.49 -7.53 -11.68
CA THR A 41 -10.21 -7.65 -12.94
C THR A 41 -11.32 -8.68 -12.83
N GLU A 42 -12.46 -8.43 -13.47
CA GLU A 42 -13.55 -9.40 -13.57
C GLU A 42 -13.30 -10.42 -14.71
N GLN A 43 -12.41 -10.10 -15.64
CA GLN A 43 -12.12 -10.92 -16.80
C GLN A 43 -10.98 -11.90 -16.50
N LYS A 44 -11.32 -13.17 -16.31
CA LYS A 44 -10.36 -14.25 -16.05
C LYS A 44 -9.27 -14.34 -17.14
N ASP A 45 -9.64 -14.17 -18.41
CA ASP A 45 -8.72 -14.29 -19.54
C ASP A 45 -7.65 -13.19 -19.60
N SER A 46 -7.90 -12.04 -18.97
CA SER A 46 -6.95 -10.93 -18.83
C SER A 46 -6.16 -10.97 -17.54
N ALA A 47 -6.48 -11.90 -16.65
CA ALA A 47 -5.86 -12.00 -15.35
C ALA A 47 -4.51 -12.74 -15.42
N TYR A 48 -3.57 -12.33 -14.58
CA TYR A 48 -2.25 -12.94 -14.44
C TYR A 48 -2.17 -13.90 -13.26
N PHE A 49 -2.90 -13.57 -12.17
CA PHE A 49 -2.97 -14.41 -10.99
C PHE A 49 -4.35 -14.38 -10.31
N LEU A 50 -4.61 -15.45 -9.58
CA LEU A 50 -5.76 -15.63 -8.71
C LEU A 50 -5.33 -15.34 -7.28
N ARG A 51 -6.12 -14.55 -6.53
CA ARG A 51 -5.96 -14.35 -5.11
C ARG A 51 -7.10 -15.00 -4.34
N THR A 52 -6.76 -15.77 -3.33
CA THR A 52 -7.70 -16.39 -2.40
C THR A 52 -7.43 -15.86 -0.99
N VAL A 53 -8.47 -15.37 -0.33
CA VAL A 53 -8.44 -14.90 1.05
C VAL A 53 -9.30 -15.83 1.89
N HIS A 54 -8.67 -16.59 2.77
CA HIS A 54 -9.35 -17.43 3.74
C HIS A 54 -9.48 -16.67 5.06
N VAL A 55 -10.71 -16.62 5.59
CA VAL A 55 -11.00 -15.93 6.85
C VAL A 55 -11.18 -16.99 7.94
N ASP A 56 -10.25 -17.04 8.87
CA ASP A 56 -10.31 -17.87 10.06
C ASP A 56 -10.78 -17.02 11.24
N ALA A 57 -11.99 -17.27 11.76
CA ALA A 57 -12.51 -16.58 12.94
C ALA A 57 -12.07 -17.35 14.20
N LYS A 58 -11.21 -16.76 15.03
CA LYS A 58 -10.88 -17.25 16.39
C LYS A 58 -11.47 -16.27 17.41
N GLY A 59 -12.69 -16.54 17.86
CA GLY A 59 -13.37 -15.66 18.83
C GLY A 59 -13.69 -14.29 18.24
N LYS A 60 -13.14 -13.21 18.84
CA LYS A 60 -13.28 -11.83 18.35
C LYS A 60 -12.28 -11.44 17.28
N ASP A 61 -11.20 -12.21 17.13
CA ASP A 61 -10.12 -11.92 16.19
C ASP A 61 -10.34 -12.68 14.89
N LYS A 62 -10.08 -11.97 13.78
CA LYS A 62 -10.09 -12.54 12.44
C LYS A 62 -8.66 -12.59 11.93
N ILE A 63 -8.27 -13.75 11.42
CA ILE A 63 -6.99 -13.96 10.74
C ILE A 63 -7.29 -14.22 9.27
N TYR A 64 -6.57 -13.56 8.39
CA TYR A 64 -6.74 -13.69 6.96
C TYR A 64 -5.51 -14.39 6.38
N ARG A 65 -5.68 -15.60 5.84
CA ARG A 65 -4.65 -16.27 5.07
C ARG A 65 -4.77 -15.86 3.62
N ILE A 66 -3.71 -15.30 3.08
CA ILE A 66 -3.64 -14.80 1.72
C ILE A 66 -2.82 -15.78 0.88
N GLU A 67 -3.41 -16.29 -0.18
CA GLU A 67 -2.75 -17.14 -1.15
C GLU A 67 -2.96 -16.58 -2.56
N GLU A 68 -1.91 -16.54 -3.35
CA GLU A 68 -1.97 -16.14 -4.75
C GLU A 68 -1.40 -17.26 -5.61
N TYR A 69 -2.01 -17.49 -6.77
CA TYR A 69 -1.64 -18.54 -7.71
C TYR A 69 -1.52 -17.97 -9.12
N TYR A 70 -0.45 -18.30 -9.81
CA TYR A 70 -0.30 -17.97 -11.23
C TYR A 70 -1.33 -18.73 -12.07
N LEU A 71 -2.10 -18.02 -12.89
CA LEU A 71 -3.16 -18.66 -13.70
C LEU A 71 -2.62 -19.51 -14.85
N ARG A 72 -1.37 -19.29 -15.26
CA ARG A 72 -0.77 -20.02 -16.37
C ARG A 72 -0.45 -21.47 -16.05
N ASN A 73 -0.10 -21.78 -14.80
CA ASN A 73 0.40 -23.08 -14.39
C ASN A 73 -0.05 -23.50 -13.00
N ASP A 74 -0.98 -22.77 -12.39
CA ASP A 74 -1.54 -23.00 -11.06
C ASP A 74 -0.49 -23.06 -9.94
N SER A 75 0.76 -22.60 -10.19
CA SER A 75 1.78 -22.57 -9.16
C SER A 75 1.52 -21.44 -8.16
N ILE A 76 1.91 -21.68 -6.92
CA ILE A 76 1.79 -20.66 -5.86
C ILE A 76 2.67 -19.46 -6.18
N LYS A 77 2.11 -18.24 -6.01
CA LYS A 77 2.78 -16.96 -6.20
C LYS A 77 3.08 -16.29 -4.85
N LEU A 78 2.16 -16.39 -3.89
CA LEU A 78 2.29 -15.78 -2.56
C LEU A 78 1.55 -16.63 -1.52
N ASN A 79 2.14 -16.72 -0.33
CA ASN A 79 1.49 -17.25 0.85
C ASN A 79 1.89 -16.39 2.07
N GLY A 80 0.89 -15.99 2.87
CA GLY A 80 1.13 -15.22 4.09
C GLY A 80 -0.14 -15.04 4.92
N ILE A 81 0.05 -14.58 6.14
CA ILE A 81 -1.04 -14.27 7.07
C ILE A 81 -1.15 -12.74 7.20
N SER A 82 -2.37 -12.22 7.20
CA SER A 82 -2.65 -10.77 7.33
C SER A 82 -3.69 -10.50 8.41
N LYS A 83 -3.59 -9.33 9.04
CA LYS A 83 -4.62 -8.79 9.96
C LYS A 83 -5.87 -8.32 9.23
N ASN A 84 -5.77 -7.98 7.97
CA ASN A 84 -6.87 -7.48 7.15
C ASN A 84 -7.04 -8.31 5.88
N GLY A 85 -8.27 -8.41 5.38
CA GLY A 85 -8.60 -9.18 4.19
C GLY A 85 -8.59 -8.38 2.89
N ARG A 86 -8.07 -7.14 2.87
CA ARG A 86 -8.07 -6.25 1.70
C ARG A 86 -6.71 -5.62 1.49
N ASN A 87 -6.35 -5.41 0.23
CA ASN A 87 -5.12 -4.71 -0.14
C ASN A 87 -5.20 -3.20 0.22
N PRO A 88 -4.14 -2.59 0.79
CA PRO A 88 -2.86 -3.21 1.15
C PRO A 88 -2.98 -4.15 2.36
N PHE A 89 -2.41 -5.35 2.23
CA PHE A 89 -2.39 -6.33 3.31
C PHE A 89 -1.43 -5.93 4.42
N GLN A 90 -1.85 -6.14 5.67
CA GLN A 90 -1.01 -5.99 6.84
C GLN A 90 -0.52 -7.38 7.27
N PHE A 91 0.54 -7.84 6.62
CA PHE A 91 1.10 -9.16 6.89
C PHE A 91 1.64 -9.29 8.31
N GLN A 92 1.62 -10.53 8.83
CA GLN A 92 2.15 -10.93 10.14
C GLN A 92 2.92 -12.23 9.99
N GLY A 93 3.99 -12.39 10.78
CA GLY A 93 4.83 -13.58 10.69
C GLY A 93 5.47 -13.72 9.30
N LYS A 94 5.59 -14.93 8.81
CA LYS A 94 6.28 -15.21 7.56
C LYS A 94 5.39 -14.98 6.35
N LYS A 95 5.93 -14.30 5.34
CA LYS A 95 5.38 -14.18 3.99
C LYS A 95 6.36 -14.78 2.99
N TYR A 96 5.86 -15.62 2.09
CA TYR A 96 6.61 -16.25 1.02
C TYR A 96 6.08 -15.74 -0.32
N GLU A 97 6.99 -15.37 -1.21
CA GLU A 97 6.67 -15.14 -2.62
C GLU A 97 7.49 -16.08 -3.50
N PHE A 98 6.90 -16.49 -4.61
CA PHE A 98 7.51 -17.42 -5.55
C PHE A 98 7.46 -16.84 -6.96
N TYR A 99 8.40 -17.25 -7.78
CA TYR A 99 8.38 -17.02 -9.21
C TYR A 99 7.43 -18.00 -9.90
N GLU A 100 7.02 -17.70 -11.13
CA GLU A 100 6.13 -18.55 -11.93
C GLU A 100 6.72 -19.96 -12.19
N ASN A 101 8.06 -20.10 -12.16
CA ASN A 101 8.75 -21.39 -12.22
C ASN A 101 8.76 -22.18 -10.91
N GLY A 102 8.05 -21.71 -9.88
CA GLY A 102 7.94 -22.33 -8.55
C GLY A 102 9.14 -22.10 -7.61
N THR A 103 10.23 -21.42 -8.05
CA THR A 103 11.34 -21.11 -7.17
C THR A 103 10.99 -19.99 -6.19
N LEU A 104 11.54 -20.03 -4.99
CA LEU A 104 11.36 -19.00 -3.98
C LEU A 104 11.89 -17.65 -4.51
N LYS A 105 11.07 -16.60 -4.41
CA LYS A 105 11.43 -15.22 -4.78
C LYS A 105 11.81 -14.40 -3.55
N SER A 106 11.01 -14.49 -2.48
CA SER A 106 11.31 -13.84 -1.21
C SER A 106 10.76 -14.61 -0.01
N LEU A 107 11.45 -14.46 1.11
CA LEU A 107 11.00 -14.80 2.45
C LEU A 107 11.16 -13.56 3.31
N GLU A 108 10.07 -13.09 3.87
CA GLU A 108 10.00 -11.91 4.73
C GLU A 108 9.29 -12.25 6.03
N ASN A 109 9.71 -11.61 7.13
CA ASN A 109 9.06 -11.72 8.43
C ASN A 109 8.47 -10.38 8.83
N PHE A 110 7.29 -10.41 9.43
CA PHE A 110 6.55 -9.21 9.84
C PHE A 110 6.17 -9.28 11.31
N THR A 111 6.22 -8.13 11.97
CA THR A 111 5.65 -7.94 13.31
C THR A 111 4.12 -8.03 13.27
N ASP A 112 3.50 -8.07 14.45
CA ASP A 112 2.04 -7.95 14.54
C ASP A 112 1.50 -6.61 14.03
N GLU A 113 2.29 -5.56 13.98
CA GLU A 113 1.95 -4.27 13.40
C GLU A 113 2.14 -4.20 11.87
N GLY A 114 2.70 -5.26 11.25
CA GLY A 114 2.93 -5.34 9.81
C GLY A 114 4.24 -4.70 9.35
N GLU A 115 5.19 -4.50 10.25
CA GLU A 115 6.54 -4.01 9.94
C GLU A 115 7.49 -5.19 9.68
N LEU A 116 8.40 -5.05 8.70
CA LEU A 116 9.46 -6.05 8.46
C LEU A 116 10.36 -6.19 9.68
N VAL A 117 10.67 -7.43 10.09
CA VAL A 117 11.50 -7.76 11.24
C VAL A 117 12.38 -8.96 10.95
N ASP A 118 13.51 -9.08 11.65
CA ASP A 118 14.49 -10.15 11.47
C ASP A 118 15.11 -10.19 10.06
N SER A 119 15.47 -11.36 9.58
CA SER A 119 16.09 -11.54 8.28
C SER A 119 15.07 -11.71 7.17
N ALA A 120 15.23 -10.92 6.09
CA ALA A 120 14.51 -11.09 4.84
C ALA A 120 15.50 -11.56 3.75
N PHE A 121 15.04 -12.49 2.92
CA PHE A 121 15.80 -13.09 1.84
C PHE A 121 15.09 -12.86 0.51
N TYR A 122 15.85 -12.46 -0.49
CA TYR A 122 15.39 -12.27 -1.86
C TYR A 122 16.28 -13.08 -2.79
N LEU A 123 15.68 -13.84 -3.70
CA LEU A 123 16.40 -14.73 -4.60
C LEU A 123 16.14 -14.33 -6.05
N TYR A 124 17.00 -14.80 -6.94
CA TYR A 124 16.81 -14.76 -8.39
C TYR A 124 15.98 -15.99 -8.85
N PRO A 125 15.38 -15.96 -10.08
CA PRO A 125 14.61 -17.10 -10.61
C PRO A 125 15.41 -18.40 -10.72
N ASN A 126 16.73 -18.34 -10.71
CA ASN A 126 17.64 -19.49 -10.70
C ASN A 126 17.98 -20.00 -9.29
N ASN A 127 17.19 -19.59 -8.29
CA ASN A 127 17.35 -19.93 -6.88
C ASN A 127 18.68 -19.48 -6.23
N LYS A 128 19.39 -18.52 -6.84
CA LYS A 128 20.56 -17.91 -6.24
C LYS A 128 20.19 -16.71 -5.40
N LEU A 129 20.91 -16.51 -4.29
CA LEU A 129 20.69 -15.36 -3.42
C LEU A 129 20.92 -14.06 -4.21
N LYS A 130 19.94 -13.15 -4.13
CA LYS A 130 20.03 -11.79 -4.65
C LYS A 130 20.40 -10.82 -3.53
N MET A 131 19.69 -10.91 -2.40
CA MET A 131 19.86 -9.98 -1.30
C MET A 131 19.43 -10.60 0.03
N MET A 132 20.16 -10.27 1.08
CA MET A 132 19.78 -10.51 2.46
C MET A 132 19.78 -9.18 3.22
N VAL A 133 18.68 -8.89 3.91
CA VAL A 133 18.51 -7.70 4.74
C VAL A 133 18.12 -8.15 6.14
N PHE A 134 18.73 -7.55 7.16
CA PHE A 134 18.34 -7.74 8.54
C PHE A 134 17.59 -6.49 9.06
N TYR A 135 16.45 -6.68 9.67
CA TYR A 135 15.62 -5.65 10.29
C TYR A 135 15.72 -5.79 11.81
N PRO A 136 16.67 -5.10 12.46
CA PRO A 136 16.85 -5.18 13.90
C PRO A 136 15.63 -4.65 14.63
N SER A 137 15.29 -5.25 15.75
CA SER A 137 14.17 -4.81 16.57
C SER A 137 14.54 -4.85 18.05
N GLU A 138 13.89 -4.00 18.82
CA GLU A 138 14.00 -3.98 20.27
C GLU A 138 12.63 -3.86 20.91
N LEU A 139 12.47 -4.42 22.10
CA LEU A 139 11.23 -4.31 22.87
C LEU A 139 11.24 -3.01 23.68
N TYR A 140 10.32 -2.08 23.35
CA TYR A 140 10.13 -0.83 24.08
C TYR A 140 8.67 -0.74 24.56
N LYS A 141 8.47 -0.54 25.86
CA LYS A 141 7.12 -0.45 26.49
C LYS A 141 6.14 -1.52 26.02
N LYS A 142 6.60 -2.79 25.97
CA LYS A 142 5.85 -3.97 25.50
C LYS A 142 5.46 -3.95 24.01
N LYS A 143 6.04 -3.06 23.21
CA LYS A 143 5.90 -3.06 21.74
C LYS A 143 7.25 -3.29 21.08
N LEU A 144 7.25 -4.08 20.02
CA LEU A 144 8.42 -4.28 19.19
C LEU A 144 8.63 -3.02 18.34
N GLN A 145 9.82 -2.42 18.41
CA GLN A 145 10.22 -1.30 17.56
C GLN A 145 11.28 -1.77 16.59
N VAL A 146 10.95 -1.69 15.30
CA VAL A 146 11.89 -2.02 14.22
C VAL A 146 12.82 -0.85 13.97
N LYS A 147 14.11 -1.15 13.83
CA LYS A 147 15.17 -0.19 13.51
C LYS A 147 15.39 -0.12 11.99
N LYS A 148 16.24 0.81 11.56
CA LYS A 148 16.66 0.88 10.15
C LYS A 148 17.24 -0.46 9.68
N PRO A 149 16.97 -0.86 8.42
CA PRO A 149 17.51 -2.11 7.86
C PRO A 149 19.04 -2.11 7.77
N ILE A 150 19.60 -3.29 7.95
CA ILE A 150 21.03 -3.58 7.74
C ILE A 150 21.14 -4.46 6.50
N TYR A 151 21.76 -3.94 5.45
CA TYR A 151 22.01 -4.70 4.22
C TYR A 151 23.21 -5.62 4.42
N ILE A 152 22.95 -6.91 4.56
CA ILE A 152 24.00 -7.92 4.81
C ILE A 152 24.77 -8.20 3.54
N VAL A 153 24.08 -8.51 2.45
CA VAL A 153 24.71 -8.82 1.16
C VAL A 153 23.75 -8.51 0.01
N TYR A 154 24.32 -8.07 -1.12
CA TYR A 154 23.62 -7.98 -2.39
C TYR A 154 24.50 -8.47 -3.53
N TYR A 155 23.91 -9.29 -4.39
CA TYR A 155 24.50 -9.77 -5.64
C TYR A 155 23.74 -9.16 -6.82
N ASP A 156 24.48 -8.73 -7.85
CA ASP A 156 23.88 -8.26 -9.11
C ASP A 156 23.33 -9.43 -9.96
N SER A 157 22.78 -9.13 -11.14
CA SER A 157 22.22 -10.14 -12.04
C SER A 157 23.28 -11.11 -12.63
N LEU A 158 24.55 -10.76 -12.57
CA LEU A 158 25.68 -11.59 -12.96
C LEU A 158 26.25 -12.38 -11.76
N LEU A 159 25.60 -12.28 -10.61
CA LEU A 159 25.98 -12.92 -9.34
C LEU A 159 27.32 -12.38 -8.76
N ASN A 160 27.73 -11.18 -9.14
CA ASN A 160 28.83 -10.50 -8.47
C ASN A 160 28.33 -9.91 -7.15
N LYS A 161 29.07 -10.13 -6.07
CA LYS A 161 28.78 -9.50 -4.78
C LYS A 161 29.18 -8.01 -4.87
N THR A 162 28.17 -7.12 -4.88
CA THR A 162 28.39 -5.68 -5.03
C THR A 162 28.13 -4.89 -3.76
N LEU A 163 27.51 -5.53 -2.74
CA LEU A 163 27.35 -4.96 -1.41
C LEU A 163 27.56 -6.03 -0.35
N GLU A 164 28.25 -5.66 0.74
CA GLU A 164 28.46 -6.49 1.92
C GLU A 164 28.50 -5.63 3.18
N ASN A 165 27.85 -6.11 4.26
CA ASN A 165 27.82 -5.46 5.59
C ASN A 165 27.55 -3.95 5.52
N GLY A 166 26.50 -3.58 4.76
CA GLY A 166 26.06 -2.20 4.63
C GLY A 166 26.95 -1.30 3.79
N ASN A 167 27.90 -1.85 3.02
CA ASN A 167 28.81 -1.06 2.19
C ASN A 167 28.89 -1.64 0.78
N GLY A 168 28.73 -0.79 -0.24
CA GLY A 168 28.79 -1.22 -1.64
C GLY A 168 27.78 -0.52 -2.52
N ARG A 169 27.37 -1.19 -3.59
CA ARG A 169 26.36 -0.70 -4.54
C ARG A 169 25.17 -1.66 -4.57
N ILE A 170 23.98 -1.09 -4.72
CA ILE A 170 22.72 -1.85 -4.77
C ILE A 170 21.79 -1.28 -5.84
N ARG A 171 20.92 -2.15 -6.39
CA ARG A 171 19.83 -1.79 -7.28
C ARG A 171 18.52 -2.34 -6.75
N PHE A 172 17.56 -1.45 -6.55
CA PHE A 172 16.17 -1.78 -6.23
C PHE A 172 15.34 -1.69 -7.51
N ASN A 173 14.57 -2.72 -7.81
CA ASN A 173 13.62 -2.72 -8.92
C ASN A 173 12.19 -2.70 -8.38
N VAL A 174 11.29 -1.98 -9.04
CA VAL A 174 9.86 -2.02 -8.75
C VAL A 174 9.25 -3.20 -9.51
N GLU A 175 8.59 -4.09 -8.79
CA GLU A 175 8.01 -5.29 -9.40
C GLU A 175 6.91 -4.95 -10.42
N GLY A 176 6.93 -5.65 -11.54
CA GLY A 176 5.94 -5.47 -12.61
C GLY A 176 6.12 -4.20 -13.45
N LYS A 177 7.16 -3.39 -13.15
CA LYS A 177 7.47 -2.15 -13.86
C LYS A 177 8.93 -2.09 -14.30
N GLU A 178 9.20 -1.33 -15.35
CA GLU A 178 10.57 -1.00 -15.76
C GLU A 178 11.16 0.15 -14.92
N GLU A 179 10.83 0.15 -13.63
CA GLU A 179 11.29 1.18 -12.68
C GLU A 179 12.40 0.61 -11.81
N TYR A 180 13.43 1.40 -11.58
CA TYR A 180 14.49 1.04 -10.67
C TYR A 180 15.17 2.27 -10.09
N GLU A 181 15.89 2.06 -9.00
CA GLU A 181 16.88 2.99 -8.47
C GLU A 181 18.14 2.24 -8.07
N GLU A 182 19.31 2.85 -8.29
CA GLU A 182 20.59 2.27 -7.95
C GLU A 182 21.56 3.32 -7.46
N GLY A 183 22.43 2.95 -6.53
CA GLY A 183 23.42 3.85 -5.98
C GLY A 183 24.32 3.18 -4.96
N LYS A 184 25.12 4.01 -4.29
CA LYS A 184 26.05 3.57 -3.26
C LYS A 184 25.38 3.57 -1.89
N ILE A 185 25.67 2.55 -1.11
CA ILE A 185 25.36 2.44 0.33
C ILE A 185 26.68 2.51 1.10
N VAL A 186 26.71 3.30 2.16
CA VAL A 186 27.81 3.37 3.14
C VAL A 186 27.21 3.31 4.53
N ASN A 187 27.65 2.36 5.35
CA ASN A 187 27.10 2.13 6.70
C ASN A 187 25.56 2.00 6.72
N ASN A 188 25.00 1.30 5.72
CA ASN A 188 23.57 1.11 5.50
C ASN A 188 22.78 2.37 5.14
N LEU A 189 23.44 3.46 4.76
CA LEU A 189 22.83 4.73 4.38
C LEU A 189 23.15 5.04 2.91
N ARG A 190 22.22 5.69 2.21
CA ARG A 190 22.47 6.19 0.85
C ARG A 190 23.56 7.25 0.89
N GLU A 191 24.51 7.15 -0.05
CA GLU A 191 25.63 8.06 -0.15
C GLU A 191 25.97 8.36 -1.62
N GLY A 192 26.25 9.65 -1.92
CA GLY A 192 26.60 10.11 -3.25
C GLY A 192 25.46 10.00 -4.26
N GLU A 193 25.82 9.77 -5.52
CA GLU A 193 24.88 9.72 -6.64
C GLU A 193 24.04 8.45 -6.64
N TRP A 194 22.72 8.65 -6.74
CA TRP A 194 21.69 7.66 -7.01
C TRP A 194 20.96 8.02 -8.30
N LYS A 195 20.68 7.04 -9.13
CA LYS A 195 19.97 7.22 -10.40
C LYS A 195 18.94 6.13 -10.65
N GLY A 196 18.01 6.42 -11.51
CA GLY A 196 17.00 5.43 -11.86
C GLY A 196 15.95 5.95 -12.83
N TRP A 197 14.90 5.14 -12.96
CA TRP A 197 13.75 5.41 -13.81
C TRP A 197 12.45 5.31 -13.00
N THR A 198 11.50 6.18 -13.30
CA THR A 198 10.14 6.16 -12.75
C THR A 198 9.15 6.37 -13.88
N GLY A 199 8.49 5.30 -14.31
CA GLY A 199 7.71 5.31 -15.56
C GLY A 199 8.61 5.53 -16.78
N LYS A 200 8.40 6.64 -17.50
CA LYS A 200 9.20 7.02 -18.68
C LYS A 200 10.29 8.07 -18.37
N ASP A 201 10.35 8.52 -17.14
CA ASP A 201 11.23 9.61 -16.71
C ASP A 201 12.45 9.05 -15.99
N SER A 202 13.63 9.66 -16.19
CA SER A 202 14.86 9.33 -15.45
C SER A 202 15.13 10.34 -14.36
N PHE A 203 15.85 9.93 -13.34
CA PHE A 203 16.27 10.84 -12.28
C PHE A 203 17.72 10.58 -11.86
N VAL A 204 18.34 11.64 -11.33
CA VAL A 204 19.63 11.59 -10.62
C VAL A 204 19.45 12.35 -9.31
N GLU A 205 19.84 11.73 -8.20
CA GLU A 205 19.72 12.26 -6.84
C GLU A 205 21.07 12.17 -6.14
N ASN A 206 21.42 13.17 -5.33
CA ASN A 206 22.61 13.16 -4.51
C ASN A 206 22.25 13.08 -3.04
N TYR A 207 22.83 12.11 -2.34
CA TYR A 207 22.58 11.84 -0.93
C TYR A 207 23.83 12.00 -0.09
N SER A 208 23.66 12.41 1.15
CA SER A 208 24.64 12.25 2.21
C SER A 208 23.95 11.68 3.44
N GLN A 209 24.40 10.52 3.89
CA GLN A 209 23.85 9.79 5.05
C GLN A 209 22.30 9.69 5.02
N ASP A 210 21.73 9.17 3.92
CA ASP A 210 20.28 9.10 3.61
C ASP A 210 19.59 10.47 3.39
N SER A 211 20.24 11.59 3.61
CA SER A 211 19.66 12.90 3.39
C SER A 211 19.78 13.31 1.94
N LEU A 212 18.66 13.54 1.26
CA LEU A 212 18.65 14.06 -0.11
C LEU A 212 19.16 15.51 -0.12
N LEU A 213 20.24 15.76 -0.83
CA LEU A 213 20.81 17.11 -1.00
C LEU A 213 20.22 17.80 -2.23
N SER A 214 20.17 17.11 -3.35
CA SER A 214 19.63 17.61 -4.61
C SER A 214 19.16 16.47 -5.49
N GLY A 215 18.25 16.77 -6.40
CA GLY A 215 17.78 15.84 -7.41
C GLY A 215 17.42 16.54 -8.71
N THR A 216 17.51 15.78 -9.78
CA THR A 216 17.11 16.18 -11.13
C THR A 216 16.22 15.11 -11.71
N LEU A 217 14.99 15.47 -12.10
CA LEU A 217 14.07 14.62 -12.86
C LEU A 217 14.12 15.07 -14.31
N THR A 218 14.45 14.15 -15.21
CA THR A 218 14.41 14.36 -16.65
C THR A 218 13.19 13.64 -17.22
N LYS A 219 12.25 14.42 -17.74
CA LYS A 219 11.02 13.91 -18.33
C LYS A 219 11.27 13.27 -19.68
N ALA A 220 10.42 12.35 -20.11
CA ALA A 220 10.49 11.73 -21.43
C ALA A 220 10.46 12.74 -22.60
N ASN A 221 9.89 13.94 -22.41
CA ASN A 221 9.89 15.02 -23.37
C ASN A 221 11.11 15.95 -23.28
N GLY A 222 12.10 15.62 -22.45
CA GLY A 222 13.31 16.40 -22.25
C GLY A 222 13.21 17.53 -21.22
N ALA A 223 12.03 17.80 -20.63
CA ALA A 223 11.91 18.80 -19.59
C ALA A 223 12.69 18.37 -18.32
N ILE A 224 13.32 19.33 -17.67
CA ILE A 224 14.16 19.11 -16.48
C ILE A 224 13.52 19.79 -15.28
N ILE A 225 13.36 19.04 -14.19
CA ILE A 225 12.86 19.54 -12.91
C ILE A 225 13.95 19.33 -11.86
N GLN A 226 14.39 20.44 -11.25
CA GLN A 226 15.31 20.41 -10.11
C GLN A 226 14.50 20.36 -8.81
N TYR A 227 14.97 19.59 -7.83
CA TYR A 227 14.36 19.48 -6.53
C TYR A 227 15.40 19.18 -5.44
N ASP A 228 14.98 19.34 -4.19
CA ASP A 228 15.76 19.06 -2.99
C ASP A 228 14.89 18.34 -1.96
N SER A 229 15.38 18.18 -0.74
CA SER A 229 14.64 17.54 0.37
C SER A 229 13.31 18.23 0.69
N THR A 230 13.17 19.53 0.44
CA THR A 230 11.95 20.31 0.72
C THR A 230 10.86 20.13 -0.33
N THR A 231 11.24 19.77 -1.55
CA THR A 231 10.35 19.61 -2.72
C THR A 231 10.29 18.17 -3.24
N TYR A 232 11.10 17.26 -2.69
CA TYR A 232 11.13 15.84 -3.08
C TYR A 232 9.81 15.11 -2.83
N LYS A 233 9.23 15.30 -1.63
CA LYS A 233 7.96 14.69 -1.23
C LYS A 233 7.18 15.67 -0.36
N VAL A 234 6.19 16.30 -0.94
CA VAL A 234 5.31 17.27 -0.28
C VAL A 234 3.90 16.74 -0.29
N ASN A 235 3.24 16.73 0.85
CA ASN A 235 1.83 16.38 0.93
C ASN A 235 0.96 17.56 0.43
N PRO A 236 -0.22 17.30 -0.16
CA PRO A 236 -1.17 18.35 -0.47
C PRO A 236 -1.54 19.15 0.79
N GLU A 237 -1.69 20.46 0.64
CA GLU A 237 -2.06 21.36 1.74
C GLU A 237 -3.32 22.13 1.42
N TYR A 238 -4.32 22.06 2.32
CA TYR A 238 -5.50 22.90 2.28
C TYR A 238 -5.12 24.38 2.49
N PRO A 239 -5.71 25.35 1.79
CA PRO A 239 -5.40 26.77 1.97
C PRO A 239 -5.56 27.21 3.42
N GLY A 240 -4.42 27.54 4.05
CA GLY A 240 -4.33 27.89 5.46
C GLY A 240 -4.26 26.73 6.44
N GLY A 241 -3.96 25.53 5.94
CA GLY A 241 -3.61 24.36 6.71
C GLY A 241 -4.78 23.59 7.31
N ILE A 242 -4.43 22.54 8.05
CA ILE A 242 -5.39 21.57 8.62
C ILE A 242 -6.46 22.23 9.50
N TYR A 243 -6.11 23.22 10.31
CA TYR A 243 -7.07 23.89 11.21
C TYR A 243 -8.16 24.65 10.44
N LYS A 244 -7.79 25.34 9.34
CA LYS A 244 -8.76 26.01 8.48
C LYS A 244 -9.65 25.01 7.78
N MET A 245 -9.11 23.88 7.32
CA MET A 245 -9.88 22.79 6.75
C MET A 245 -10.90 22.24 7.76
N MET A 246 -10.48 21.94 8.99
CA MET A 246 -11.39 21.41 10.03
C MET A 246 -12.49 22.43 10.37
N THR A 247 -12.15 23.72 10.45
CA THR A 247 -13.13 24.79 10.68
C THR A 247 -14.12 24.89 9.52
N PHE A 248 -13.63 24.78 8.28
CA PHE A 248 -14.49 24.77 7.09
C PHE A 248 -15.45 23.57 7.11
N VAL A 249 -14.93 22.37 7.42
CA VAL A 249 -15.75 21.16 7.55
C VAL A 249 -16.84 21.35 8.62
N ALA A 250 -16.47 21.82 9.81
CA ALA A 250 -17.42 22.03 10.91
C ALA A 250 -18.53 23.04 10.57
N ARG A 251 -18.22 24.07 9.79
CA ARG A 251 -19.19 25.11 9.36
C ARG A 251 -20.07 24.69 8.19
N ASN A 252 -19.62 23.78 7.36
CA ASN A 252 -20.28 23.38 6.11
C ASN A 252 -20.87 21.97 6.16
N PHE A 253 -20.69 21.23 7.26
CA PHE A 253 -21.29 19.91 7.42
C PHE A 253 -22.75 20.08 7.89
N ASP A 254 -23.67 19.82 6.97
CA ASP A 254 -25.10 19.80 7.27
C ASP A 254 -25.46 18.44 7.87
N TYR A 255 -25.62 18.39 9.20
CA TYR A 255 -25.97 17.18 9.90
C TYR A 255 -27.38 16.74 9.48
N PRO A 256 -27.54 15.52 8.91
CA PRO A 256 -28.84 15.06 8.44
C PRO A 256 -29.86 14.97 9.59
N LYS A 257 -31.07 15.48 9.40
CA LYS A 257 -32.13 15.50 10.41
C LYS A 257 -32.48 14.09 10.93
N GLU A 258 -32.50 13.11 10.04
CA GLU A 258 -32.78 11.72 10.42
C GLU A 258 -31.64 11.12 11.25
N ALA A 259 -30.39 11.44 10.96
CA ALA A 259 -29.23 11.03 11.78
C ALA A 259 -29.32 11.65 13.18
N MET A 260 -29.70 12.93 13.29
CA MET A 260 -29.91 13.59 14.59
C MET A 260 -31.05 12.93 15.39
N LYS A 261 -32.19 12.66 14.77
CA LYS A 261 -33.35 12.01 15.43
C LYS A 261 -33.02 10.61 15.95
N ASN A 262 -32.15 9.89 15.24
CA ASN A 262 -31.79 8.52 15.61
C ASN A 262 -30.52 8.46 16.49
N GLY A 263 -30.02 9.60 16.97
CA GLY A 263 -28.88 9.63 17.88
C GLY A 263 -27.57 9.10 17.25
N VAL A 264 -27.37 9.25 15.92
CA VAL A 264 -26.23 8.71 15.19
C VAL A 264 -24.98 9.53 15.47
N GLY A 265 -23.99 8.96 16.13
CA GLY A 265 -22.67 9.56 16.38
C GLY A 265 -21.56 8.60 15.99
N GLY A 266 -20.38 9.14 15.68
CA GLY A 266 -19.23 8.32 15.26
C GLY A 266 -18.35 9.03 14.26
N ILE A 267 -17.66 8.27 13.40
CA ILE A 267 -16.76 8.80 12.37
C ILE A 267 -17.30 8.41 10.99
N VAL A 268 -17.50 9.41 10.15
CA VAL A 268 -17.72 9.25 8.69
C VAL A 268 -16.38 9.49 8.00
N GLU A 269 -15.96 8.62 7.09
CA GLU A 269 -14.72 8.79 6.32
C GLU A 269 -15.05 9.02 4.86
N ILE A 270 -14.49 10.10 4.30
CA ILE A 270 -14.62 10.46 2.88
C ILE A 270 -13.24 10.37 2.23
N ASP A 271 -13.11 9.50 1.25
CA ASP A 271 -11.95 9.43 0.38
C ASP A 271 -12.12 10.38 -0.80
N PHE A 272 -11.04 11.04 -1.19
CA PHE A 272 -10.97 11.85 -2.40
C PHE A 272 -9.53 11.97 -2.87
N VAL A 273 -9.33 12.49 -4.08
CA VAL A 273 -8.00 12.73 -4.65
C VAL A 273 -7.78 14.23 -4.83
N ILE A 274 -6.59 14.70 -4.46
CA ILE A 274 -6.10 16.01 -4.87
C ILE A 274 -5.28 15.81 -6.13
N ASN A 275 -5.71 16.41 -7.24
CA ASN A 275 -5.05 16.27 -8.53
C ASN A 275 -3.80 17.16 -8.64
N LYS A 276 -3.08 17.07 -9.78
CA LYS A 276 -1.84 17.80 -10.03
C LYS A 276 -1.99 19.33 -10.03
N VAL A 277 -3.19 19.83 -10.20
CA VAL A 277 -3.47 21.28 -10.17
C VAL A 277 -4.12 21.73 -8.86
N GLY A 278 -4.29 20.81 -7.89
CA GLY A 278 -4.82 21.10 -6.57
C GLY A 278 -6.34 21.01 -6.45
N GLU A 279 -7.04 20.47 -7.45
CA GLU A 279 -8.49 20.28 -7.41
C GLU A 279 -8.85 18.95 -6.78
N VAL A 280 -10.05 18.89 -6.19
CA VAL A 280 -10.60 17.68 -5.57
C VAL A 280 -11.35 16.88 -6.62
N GLU A 281 -11.04 15.57 -6.71
CA GLU A 281 -11.69 14.62 -7.61
C GLU A 281 -11.89 13.26 -6.93
N ASP A 282 -12.59 12.32 -7.56
CA ASP A 282 -12.79 10.92 -7.11
C ASP A 282 -13.36 10.79 -5.69
N ILE A 283 -14.33 11.64 -5.34
CA ILE A 283 -14.91 11.69 -3.99
C ILE A 283 -15.79 10.45 -3.74
N LYS A 284 -15.51 9.70 -2.68
CA LYS A 284 -16.24 8.47 -2.29
C LYS A 284 -16.46 8.41 -0.78
N VAL A 285 -17.55 7.79 -0.37
CA VAL A 285 -17.73 7.41 1.03
C VAL A 285 -16.91 6.15 1.29
N LYS A 286 -15.97 6.22 2.23
CA LYS A 286 -15.20 5.06 2.70
C LYS A 286 -15.86 4.39 3.89
N GLN A 287 -16.37 5.20 4.85
CA GLN A 287 -17.12 4.73 6.01
C GLN A 287 -18.34 5.62 6.23
N ASP A 288 -19.51 5.01 6.35
CA ASP A 288 -20.78 5.67 6.59
C ASP A 288 -21.40 5.20 7.90
N LEU A 289 -22.15 6.08 8.53
CA LEU A 289 -22.98 5.78 9.70
C LEU A 289 -24.47 5.62 9.36
N GLY A 290 -24.80 5.73 8.06
CA GLY A 290 -26.17 5.73 7.57
C GLY A 290 -26.90 7.06 7.74
N PHE A 291 -28.20 7.07 7.44
CA PHE A 291 -29.09 8.24 7.56
C PHE A 291 -28.62 9.50 6.80
N GLY A 292 -27.88 9.32 5.69
CA GLY A 292 -27.40 10.41 4.83
C GLY A 292 -26.14 11.11 5.32
N THR A 293 -25.40 10.52 6.28
CA THR A 293 -24.17 11.11 6.83
C THR A 293 -23.02 11.07 5.83
N GLY A 294 -22.91 10.00 5.05
CA GLY A 294 -21.91 9.88 3.97
C GLY A 294 -22.11 10.93 2.89
N GLU A 295 -23.34 11.12 2.42
CA GLU A 295 -23.69 12.13 1.43
C GLU A 295 -23.45 13.55 1.96
N ALA A 296 -23.69 13.79 3.24
CA ALA A 296 -23.34 15.06 3.89
C ALA A 296 -21.84 15.32 3.84
N GLY A 297 -21.02 14.28 4.11
CA GLY A 297 -19.57 14.34 3.98
C GLY A 297 -19.12 14.66 2.54
N ILE A 298 -19.70 13.99 1.53
CA ILE A 298 -19.43 14.28 0.11
C ILE A 298 -19.75 15.74 -0.22
N ARG A 299 -20.90 16.28 0.24
CA ARG A 299 -21.28 17.68 -0.02
C ARG A 299 -20.28 18.67 0.54
N VAL A 300 -19.69 18.39 1.71
CA VAL A 300 -18.64 19.25 2.28
C VAL A 300 -17.37 19.21 1.44
N VAL A 301 -16.90 18.02 1.06
CA VAL A 301 -15.68 17.85 0.28
C VAL A 301 -15.82 18.49 -1.11
N LYS A 302 -16.98 18.42 -1.74
CA LYS A 302 -17.28 19.09 -3.01
C LYS A 302 -17.19 20.64 -2.94
N LYS A 303 -17.34 21.21 -1.74
CA LYS A 303 -17.21 22.67 -1.54
C LYS A 303 -15.78 23.10 -1.24
N PHE A 304 -14.80 22.17 -1.18
CA PHE A 304 -13.41 22.55 -0.97
C PHE A 304 -12.89 23.40 -2.14
N GLY A 305 -12.15 24.42 -1.79
CA GLY A 305 -11.41 25.21 -2.77
C GLY A 305 -10.15 24.49 -3.24
N LYS A 306 -9.38 25.19 -4.05
CA LYS A 306 -8.13 24.69 -4.63
C LYS A 306 -7.06 24.54 -3.55
N TRP A 307 -6.44 23.36 -3.49
CA TRP A 307 -5.34 23.02 -2.60
C TRP A 307 -3.99 23.34 -3.22
N LYS A 308 -2.93 23.42 -2.40
CA LYS A 308 -1.58 23.24 -2.93
C LYS A 308 -1.42 21.75 -3.25
N PRO A 309 -1.02 21.38 -4.50
CA PRO A 309 -0.87 19.98 -4.86
C PRO A 309 0.29 19.32 -4.11
N GLY A 310 0.23 18.01 -3.97
CA GLY A 310 1.36 17.23 -3.50
C GLY A 310 2.47 17.20 -4.54
N LEU A 311 3.72 17.10 -4.09
CA LEU A 311 4.88 16.96 -4.96
C LEU A 311 5.58 15.62 -4.75
N ARG A 312 6.13 15.06 -5.82
CA ARG A 312 7.10 13.98 -5.81
C ARG A 312 8.21 14.28 -6.83
N ARG A 313 9.46 14.30 -6.38
CA ARG A 313 10.61 14.76 -7.20
C ARG A 313 10.39 16.12 -7.84
N GLY A 314 9.81 17.07 -7.06
CA GLY A 314 9.49 18.41 -7.54
C GLY A 314 8.28 18.49 -8.49
N GLU A 315 7.75 17.37 -8.96
CA GLU A 315 6.61 17.32 -9.88
C GLU A 315 5.28 17.20 -9.11
N PRO A 316 4.25 17.98 -9.47
CA PRO A 316 2.91 17.81 -8.94
C PRO A 316 2.35 16.41 -9.23
N VAL A 317 1.82 15.73 -8.19
CA VAL A 317 1.25 14.39 -8.29
C VAL A 317 -0.17 14.35 -7.76
N ARG A 318 -0.91 13.33 -8.21
CA ARG A 318 -2.21 12.98 -7.64
C ARG A 318 -2.00 12.31 -6.29
N VAL A 319 -2.71 12.75 -5.26
CA VAL A 319 -2.60 12.19 -3.91
C VAL A 319 -3.98 11.86 -3.37
N ALA A 320 -4.17 10.61 -2.98
CA ALA A 320 -5.37 10.18 -2.27
C ALA A 320 -5.36 10.70 -0.83
N TYR A 321 -6.51 11.16 -0.38
CA TYR A 321 -6.73 11.72 0.94
C TYR A 321 -7.96 11.09 1.57
N THR A 322 -7.90 10.76 2.86
CA THR A 322 -9.07 10.35 3.65
C THR A 322 -9.36 11.42 4.69
N LEU A 323 -10.56 11.96 4.69
CA LEU A 323 -11.05 12.92 5.67
C LEU A 323 -11.94 12.23 6.69
N PRO A 324 -11.51 12.05 7.96
CA PRO A 324 -12.38 11.61 9.02
C PRO A 324 -13.20 12.79 9.57
N ILE A 325 -14.53 12.68 9.53
CA ILE A 325 -15.47 13.66 10.08
C ILE A 325 -16.11 13.03 11.33
N ARG A 326 -15.76 13.56 12.50
CA ARG A 326 -16.33 13.09 13.76
C ARG A 326 -17.66 13.78 14.02
N LEU A 327 -18.73 12.99 14.14
CA LEU A 327 -20.07 13.42 14.49
C LEU A 327 -20.29 13.20 15.98
N ASN A 328 -20.41 14.28 16.74
CA ASN A 328 -20.74 14.23 18.16
C ASN A 328 -22.18 14.70 18.35
N LEU A 329 -22.99 13.89 19.02
CA LEU A 329 -24.27 14.35 19.56
C LEU A 329 -23.98 15.30 20.72
N ARG A 330 -24.55 16.46 20.69
CA ARG A 330 -24.62 17.37 21.84
C ARG A 330 -25.84 17.10 22.66
#